data_ed6cdf10e8726f78fbe171e30de137c8
#
_entry.id   ed6cdf10e8726f78fbe171e30de137c8
#
_cell.length_a   1.000
_cell.length_b   1.000
_cell.length_c   1.000
_cell.angle_alpha   90.00
_cell.angle_beta   90.00
_cell.angle_gamma   90.00
#
_symmetry.space_group_name_H-M   'P 1'
#
loop_
_entity.id
_entity.type
_entity.pdbx_description
1 polymer ?
#
loop_
_entity_poly.entity_id
_entity_poly.type
_entity_poly.pdbx_seq_one_letter_code
_entity_poly.pdbx_strand_id
1 'polypeptide(L)'
;MRIGNAEDARSVVRKYFLGTRTFHGKIVSLSTDDETEGPDEKGAWKVKGTYVTEAGAKEQFAATVSSRGEVLKIPVSSVQPPKPKSRRR
;
A
#
# COMPACT_ATOMS: atom_id res chain seq x y z
N MET A 1 9.09 11.01 12.47
CA MET A 1 9.31 9.61 12.81
C MET A 1 10.48 9.04 12.03
N ARG A 2 11.33 8.29 12.69
CA ARG A 2 12.47 7.71 12.03
C ARG A 2 12.24 6.22 11.80
N ILE A 3 12.51 5.73 10.60
CA ILE A 3 12.36 4.33 10.29
C ILE A 3 13.61 3.57 10.69
N GLY A 4 13.51 2.73 11.69
CA GLY A 4 14.63 1.95 12.18
C GLY A 4 14.67 0.51 11.74
N ASN A 5 13.56 0.00 11.21
CA ASN A 5 13.49 -1.39 10.75
C ASN A 5 12.33 -1.58 9.79
N ALA A 6 12.23 -2.79 9.24
CA ALA A 6 11.19 -3.10 8.26
C ALA A 6 9.78 -2.96 8.84
N GLU A 7 9.60 -3.29 10.09
CA GLU A 7 8.29 -3.20 10.73
C GLU A 7 7.82 -1.76 10.82
N ASP A 8 8.74 -0.84 11.11
CA ASP A 8 8.40 0.58 11.16
C ASP A 8 7.94 1.06 9.79
N ALA A 9 8.64 0.64 8.74
CA ALA A 9 8.27 1.01 7.38
C ALA A 9 6.89 0.51 7.02
N ARG A 10 6.59 -0.74 7.37
CA ARG A 10 5.26 -1.32 7.11
C ARG A 10 4.18 -0.58 7.88
N SER A 11 4.49 -0.19 9.09
CA SER A 11 3.54 0.53 9.93
C SER A 11 3.18 1.90 9.33
N VAL A 12 4.16 2.59 8.80
CA VAL A 12 3.94 3.88 8.14
C VAL A 12 3.03 3.70 6.92
N VAL A 13 3.28 2.67 6.12
CA VAL A 13 2.48 2.40 4.94
C VAL A 13 1.03 2.08 5.31
N ARG A 14 0.84 1.27 6.34
CA ARG A 14 -0.51 0.94 6.80
C ARG A 14 -1.28 2.18 7.22
N LYS A 15 -0.64 3.04 7.99
CA LYS A 15 -1.27 4.28 8.45
C LYS A 15 -1.61 5.19 7.28
N TYR A 16 -0.72 5.24 6.31
CA TYR A 16 -0.94 6.06 5.13
C TYR A 16 -2.19 5.59 4.39
N PHE A 17 -2.28 4.29 4.13
CA PHE A 17 -3.42 3.75 3.39
C PHE A 17 -4.73 3.81 4.15
N LEU A 18 -4.70 3.70 5.47
CA LEU A 18 -5.91 3.77 6.26
C LEU A 18 -6.58 5.14 6.15
N GLY A 19 -5.80 6.18 5.91
CA GLY A 19 -6.35 7.51 5.77
C GLY A 19 -6.58 7.95 4.32
N THR A 20 -6.32 7.06 3.37
CA THR A 20 -6.35 7.41 1.96
C THR A 20 -7.54 6.79 1.24
N ARG A 21 -8.15 7.58 0.37
CA ARG A 21 -9.21 7.10 -0.48
C ARG A 21 -8.62 6.82 -1.84
N THR A 22 -8.85 5.66 -2.40
CA THR A 22 -8.36 5.33 -3.74
C THR A 22 -9.39 5.68 -4.79
N PHE A 23 -9.01 5.54 -6.04
CA PHE A 23 -9.92 5.76 -7.15
C PHE A 23 -11.13 4.81 -7.07
N HIS A 24 -10.96 3.64 -6.50
CA HIS A 24 -12.03 2.65 -6.36
C HIS A 24 -12.67 2.67 -4.97
N GLY A 25 -12.51 3.75 -4.24
CA GLY A 25 -13.14 3.92 -2.95
C GLY A 25 -12.19 3.65 -1.79
N LYS A 26 -12.76 3.47 -0.61
CA LYS A 26 -11.98 3.23 0.58
C LYS A 26 -11.34 1.87 0.57
N ILE A 27 -10.18 1.76 1.17
CA ILE A 27 -9.51 0.48 1.35
C ILE A 27 -10.15 -0.22 2.54
N VAL A 28 -10.66 -1.41 2.31
CA VAL A 28 -11.34 -2.20 3.36
C VAL A 28 -10.45 -3.30 3.94
N SER A 29 -9.40 -3.65 3.24
CA SER A 29 -8.47 -4.67 3.71
C SER A 29 -7.08 -4.35 3.17
N LEU A 30 -6.08 -4.50 3.99
CA LEU A 30 -4.71 -4.21 3.61
C LEU A 30 -3.78 -5.25 4.20
N SER A 31 -2.91 -5.80 3.36
CA SER A 31 -1.89 -6.74 3.81
C SER A 31 -0.55 -6.26 3.31
N THR A 32 0.47 -6.35 4.15
CA THR A 32 1.83 -6.04 3.73
C THR A 32 2.62 -7.34 3.70
N ASP A 33 3.52 -7.45 2.73
CA ASP A 33 4.37 -8.63 2.62
C ASP A 33 5.42 -8.60 3.72
N ASP A 34 5.84 -9.78 4.16
CA ASP A 34 6.88 -9.89 5.16
C ASP A 34 8.23 -9.47 4.60
N GLU A 35 8.38 -9.52 3.29
CA GLU A 35 9.63 -9.14 2.65
C GLU A 35 9.66 -7.65 2.36
N THR A 36 10.18 -6.89 3.28
CA THR A 36 10.36 -5.45 3.10
C THR A 36 11.83 -5.23 2.77
N GLU A 37 12.08 -4.57 1.66
CA GLU A 37 13.45 -4.31 1.22
C GLU A 37 13.95 -2.97 1.75
N GLY A 38 15.19 -2.94 2.14
CA GLY A 38 15.83 -1.71 2.55
C GLY A 38 16.70 -1.87 3.77
N PRO A 39 17.31 -0.78 4.25
CA PRO A 39 17.28 0.51 3.57
C PRO A 39 18.22 0.52 2.36
N ASP A 40 17.88 1.34 1.37
CA ASP A 40 18.74 1.49 0.19
C ASP A 40 19.82 2.54 0.51
N GLU A 41 20.55 2.97 -0.51
CA GLU A 41 21.64 3.93 -0.34
C GLU A 41 21.19 5.25 0.27
N LYS A 42 19.94 5.59 0.08
CA LYS A 42 19.36 6.84 0.61
C LYS A 42 18.61 6.62 1.90
N GLY A 43 18.62 5.43 2.41
CA GLY A 43 17.89 5.09 3.63
C GLY A 43 16.41 4.84 3.39
N ALA A 44 15.99 4.65 2.16
CA ALA A 44 14.60 4.40 1.84
C ALA A 44 14.27 2.92 1.90
N TRP A 45 13.05 2.63 2.31
CA TRP A 45 12.56 1.25 2.41
C TRP A 45 11.48 1.00 1.38
N LYS A 46 11.41 -0.20 0.86
CA LYS A 46 10.37 -0.57 -0.08
C LYS A 46 9.45 -1.59 0.57
N VAL A 47 8.20 -1.22 0.71
CA VAL A 47 7.19 -2.08 1.33
C VAL A 47 6.21 -2.53 0.26
N LYS A 48 6.07 -3.82 0.08
CA LYS A 48 5.14 -4.39 -0.88
C LYS A 48 3.93 -4.95 -0.16
N GLY A 49 2.81 -4.97 -0.84
CA GLY A 49 1.61 -5.55 -0.26
C GLY A 49 0.45 -5.49 -1.22
N THR A 50 -0.72 -5.82 -0.70
CA THR A 50 -1.95 -5.77 -1.48
C THR A 50 -3.05 -5.15 -0.64
N TYR A 51 -4.03 -4.57 -1.30
CA TYR A 51 -5.22 -4.08 -0.61
C TYR A 51 -6.46 -4.36 -1.44
N VAL A 52 -7.59 -4.37 -0.77
CA VAL A 52 -8.89 -4.54 -1.39
C VAL A 52 -9.73 -3.32 -1.07
N THR A 53 -10.41 -2.78 -2.06
CA THR A 53 -11.25 -1.60 -1.90
C THR A 53 -12.72 -1.95 -1.74
N GLU A 54 -13.52 -0.96 -1.41
CA GLU A 54 -14.97 -1.12 -1.29
C GLU A 54 -15.61 -1.66 -2.56
N ALA A 55 -15.03 -1.32 -3.71
CA ALA A 55 -15.55 -1.79 -5.00
C ALA A 55 -15.12 -3.21 -5.33
N GLY A 56 -14.36 -3.85 -4.47
CA GLY A 56 -13.89 -5.21 -4.69
C GLY A 56 -12.62 -5.29 -5.53
N ALA A 57 -12.00 -4.15 -5.81
CA ALA A 57 -10.74 -4.14 -6.55
C ALA A 57 -9.62 -4.61 -5.64
N LYS A 58 -8.79 -5.52 -6.16
CA LYS A 58 -7.62 -5.97 -5.44
C LYS A 58 -6.40 -5.46 -6.18
N GLU A 59 -5.57 -4.73 -5.47
CA GLU A 59 -4.41 -4.09 -6.08
C GLU A 59 -3.15 -4.35 -5.28
N GLN A 60 -2.04 -4.43 -6.00
CA GLN A 60 -0.73 -4.67 -5.43
C GLN A 60 0.04 -3.39 -5.44
N PHE A 61 0.76 -3.10 -4.39
CA PHE A 61 1.53 -1.86 -4.31
C PHE A 61 2.96 -2.15 -3.88
N ALA A 62 3.84 -1.19 -4.19
CA ALA A 62 5.22 -1.24 -3.74
C ALA A 62 5.59 0.17 -3.27
N ALA A 63 5.24 0.48 -2.05
CA ALA A 63 5.45 1.82 -1.50
C ALA A 63 6.91 2.04 -1.13
N THR A 64 7.42 3.22 -1.43
CA THR A 64 8.77 3.61 -1.01
C THR A 64 8.64 4.59 0.16
N VAL A 65 9.27 4.26 1.27
CA VAL A 65 9.22 5.06 2.49
C VAL A 65 10.60 5.59 2.79
N SER A 66 10.71 6.89 3.02
CA SER A 66 12.00 7.50 3.35
C SER A 66 12.42 7.14 4.78
N SER A 67 13.68 7.39 5.12
CA SER A 67 14.17 7.16 6.46
C SER A 67 13.45 8.01 7.51
N ARG A 68 12.76 9.05 7.07
CA ARG A 68 12.00 9.92 7.98
C ARG A 68 10.56 9.49 8.14
N GLY A 69 10.16 8.44 7.45
CA GLY A 69 8.78 7.97 7.52
C GLY A 69 7.83 8.64 6.54
N GLU A 70 8.37 9.22 5.46
CA GLU A 70 7.55 9.81 4.43
C GLU A 70 7.34 8.84 3.29
N VAL A 71 6.11 8.71 2.84
CA VAL A 71 5.79 7.84 1.71
C VAL A 71 6.07 8.63 0.44
N LEU A 72 7.05 8.17 -0.33
CA LEU A 72 7.54 8.89 -1.51
C LEU A 72 6.86 8.50 -2.80
N LYS A 73 6.69 7.21 -3.01
CA LYS A 73 6.07 6.68 -4.22
C LYS A 73 5.27 5.46 -3.89
N ILE A 74 4.16 5.29 -4.58
CA ILE A 74 3.33 4.10 -4.41
C ILE A 74 2.87 3.61 -5.78
N PRO A 75 3.76 2.95 -6.53
CA PRO A 75 3.33 2.34 -7.78
C PRO A 75 2.34 1.22 -7.47
N VAL A 76 1.24 1.20 -8.17
CA VAL A 76 0.15 0.26 -7.94
C VAL A 76 -0.16 -0.49 -9.23
N SER A 77 -0.37 -1.79 -9.10
CA SER A 77 -0.76 -2.64 -10.22
C SER A 77 -2.06 -3.35 -9.88
N SER A 78 -2.95 -3.42 -10.83
CA SER A 78 -4.23 -4.08 -10.61
C SER A 78 -4.05 -5.60 -10.63
N VAL A 79 -4.51 -6.27 -9.59
CA VAL A 79 -4.50 -7.73 -9.52
C VAL A 79 -5.86 -8.25 -9.90
N GLN A 80 -6.90 -7.55 -9.45
CA GLN A 80 -8.27 -7.92 -9.74
C GLN A 80 -9.08 -6.64 -9.89
N PRO A 81 -9.74 -6.45 -11.04
CA PRO A 81 -10.52 -5.24 -11.25
C PRO A 81 -11.71 -5.19 -10.30
N PRO A 82 -12.28 -4.00 -10.09
CA PRO A 82 -13.44 -3.89 -9.23
C PRO A 82 -14.61 -4.66 -9.85
N LYS A 83 -15.46 -5.18 -9.01
CA LYS A 83 -16.62 -5.90 -9.50
C LYS A 83 -17.54 -4.95 -10.22
N PRO A 84 -18.01 -5.32 -11.41
CA PRO A 84 -18.96 -4.45 -12.11
C PRO A 84 -20.27 -4.43 -11.35
N LYS A 85 -20.97 -3.32 -11.43
CA LYS A 85 -22.26 -3.25 -10.87
C LYS A 85 -23.14 -4.16 -11.60
N SER A 86 -23.82 -5.00 -10.91
CA SER A 86 -24.69 -5.93 -11.49
C SER A 86 -25.85 -5.23 -12.11
N ARG A 87 -26.11 -5.41 -13.42
CA ARG A 87 -27.15 -4.86 -14.01
C ARG A 87 -27.98 -5.90 -14.36
N ARG A 88 -29.10 -6.02 -14.00
CA ARG A 88 -29.89 -7.02 -14.23
C ARG A 88 -30.54 -6.73 -15.35
N ARG A 89 -30.78 -7.36 -16.07
CA ARG A 89 -31.47 -7.10 -17.15
C ARG A 89 -32.47 -7.82 -17.33
#